data_4690cf04882d8efb04bdc88cdad0e392
#
_entry.id   4690cf04882d8efb04bdc88cdad0e392
#
_cell.length_a   1.000
_cell.length_b   1.000
_cell.length_c   1.000
_cell.angle_alpha   90.00
_cell.angle_beta   90.00
_cell.angle_gamma   90.00
#
_symmetry.space_group_name_H-M   'P 1'
#
loop_
_entity.id
_entity.type
_entity.pdbx_description
1 polymer ?
#
loop_
_entity_poly.entity_id
_entity_poly.type
_entity_poly.pdbx_seq_one_letter_code
_entity_poly.pdbx_strand_id
1 'polypeptide(L)'
;HACCVRTPEAAVEEAEYCLEILDGRELDYPVAYDMEREGTFAGGKDNTVAIVKAFCDTIADAGYTPMIYSTYSHLVNDFDWTQLKGYKVWVAAHRDTKPELEIPFDMWQYTATGYIDGANTDQGKCDLNYSYMEATSVKFTKASLTMKKKTTAQAKIKMGPGGCTDTKTFKSSNTKVVSVNKKTGKLTAKKKGKATITVKTGSGKTAKMKVVVK
;
A
#
# COMPACT_ATOMS: atom_id res chain seq x y z
N HIS A 1 15.04 -7.84 0.71
CA HIS A 1 16.36 -8.38 0.38
C HIS A 1 17.08 -7.39 -0.54
N ALA A 2 18.27 -6.90 -0.14
CA ALA A 2 18.98 -5.88 -0.90
C ALA A 2 19.53 -6.47 -2.21
N CYS A 3 19.14 -5.87 -3.32
CA CYS A 3 19.54 -6.24 -4.65
C CYS A 3 21.02 -5.95 -4.91
N CYS A 4 21.73 -6.86 -5.55
CA CYS A 4 23.12 -6.69 -5.99
C CYS A 4 23.29 -6.91 -7.49
N VAL A 5 22.18 -7.02 -8.26
CA VAL A 5 22.24 -7.29 -9.69
C VAL A 5 22.77 -6.08 -10.46
N ARG A 6 23.43 -6.36 -11.58
CA ARG A 6 24.07 -5.35 -12.44
C ARG A 6 23.56 -5.40 -13.87
N THR A 7 22.68 -6.34 -14.18
CA THR A 7 22.10 -6.49 -15.52
C THR A 7 20.58 -6.70 -15.43
N PRO A 8 19.84 -6.32 -16.48
CA PRO A 8 18.39 -6.57 -16.57
C PRO A 8 18.04 -8.06 -16.49
N GLU A 9 18.82 -8.95 -17.07
CA GLU A 9 18.57 -10.39 -17.07
C GLU A 9 18.61 -10.94 -15.64
N ALA A 10 19.62 -10.55 -14.85
CA ALA A 10 19.71 -10.94 -13.45
C ALA A 10 18.56 -10.35 -12.61
N ALA A 11 18.02 -9.18 -12.98
CA ALA A 11 16.86 -8.59 -12.32
C ALA A 11 15.57 -9.37 -12.62
N VAL A 12 15.42 -9.93 -13.84
CA VAL A 12 14.32 -10.85 -14.16
C VAL A 12 14.42 -12.13 -13.31
N GLU A 13 15.59 -12.75 -13.23
CA GLU A 13 15.82 -13.96 -12.43
C GLU A 13 15.48 -13.70 -10.93
N GLU A 14 15.85 -12.53 -10.40
CA GLU A 14 15.52 -12.15 -9.03
C GLU A 14 14.01 -11.94 -8.83
N ALA A 15 13.33 -11.34 -9.80
CA ALA A 15 11.87 -11.19 -9.77
C ALA A 15 11.15 -12.55 -9.84
N GLU A 16 11.58 -13.45 -10.72
CA GLU A 16 11.04 -14.80 -10.84
C GLU A 16 11.22 -15.59 -9.55
N TYR A 17 12.40 -15.51 -8.93
CA TYR A 17 12.65 -16.13 -7.62
C TYR A 17 11.75 -15.53 -6.52
N CYS A 18 11.53 -14.22 -6.53
CA CYS A 18 10.58 -13.57 -5.62
C CYS A 18 9.16 -14.12 -5.82
N LEU A 19 8.72 -14.28 -7.07
CA LEU A 19 7.41 -14.83 -7.41
C LEU A 19 7.26 -16.30 -6.99
N GLU A 20 8.30 -17.11 -7.11
CA GLU A 20 8.34 -18.48 -6.63
C GLU A 20 8.11 -18.54 -5.11
N ILE A 21 8.80 -17.68 -4.33
CA ILE A 21 8.61 -17.59 -2.87
C ILE A 21 7.21 -17.12 -2.52
N LEU A 22 6.65 -16.17 -3.27
CA LEU A 22 5.30 -15.67 -3.05
C LEU A 22 4.23 -16.73 -3.29
N ASP A 23 4.45 -17.65 -4.22
CA ASP A 23 3.58 -18.80 -4.48
C ASP A 23 2.09 -18.40 -4.62
N GLY A 24 1.82 -17.32 -5.36
CA GLY A 24 0.46 -16.79 -5.58
C GLY A 24 -0.23 -16.18 -4.37
N ARG A 25 0.46 -15.98 -3.25
CA ARG A 25 -0.13 -15.38 -2.03
C ARG A 25 -0.57 -13.95 -2.28
N GLU A 26 -1.76 -13.58 -1.81
CA GLU A 26 -2.19 -12.18 -1.79
C GLU A 26 -1.33 -11.37 -0.82
N LEU A 27 -0.79 -10.26 -1.28
CA LEU A 27 -0.07 -9.30 -0.47
C LEU A 27 -0.93 -8.10 -0.13
N ASP A 28 -0.77 -7.57 1.08
CA ASP A 28 -1.38 -6.31 1.49
C ASP A 28 -0.54 -5.09 1.08
N TYR A 29 0.76 -5.26 0.82
CA TYR A 29 1.69 -4.21 0.40
C TYR A 29 2.30 -4.52 -0.98
N PRO A 30 2.82 -3.51 -1.69
CA PRO A 30 3.60 -3.71 -2.90
C PRO A 30 4.83 -4.59 -2.65
N VAL A 31 5.32 -5.24 -3.72
CA VAL A 31 6.63 -5.88 -3.73
C VAL A 31 7.68 -4.80 -3.97
N ALA A 32 8.55 -4.58 -2.99
CA ALA A 32 9.59 -3.57 -3.08
C ALA A 32 10.88 -4.15 -3.65
N TYR A 33 11.40 -3.52 -4.71
CA TYR A 33 12.74 -3.77 -5.23
C TYR A 33 13.73 -2.91 -4.45
N ASP A 34 14.56 -3.54 -3.65
CA ASP A 34 15.52 -2.89 -2.75
C ASP A 34 16.82 -2.56 -3.49
N MET A 35 16.97 -1.32 -3.92
CA MET A 35 18.09 -0.81 -4.68
C MET A 35 18.89 0.21 -3.87
N GLU A 36 19.82 -0.25 -3.04
CA GLU A 36 20.64 0.62 -2.19
C GLU A 36 22.15 0.32 -2.24
N ARG A 37 22.57 -0.72 -2.97
CA ARG A 37 23.97 -1.07 -3.08
C ARG A 37 24.64 -0.37 -4.25
N GLU A 38 25.72 0.36 -4.00
CA GLU A 38 26.45 1.13 -5.03
C GLU A 38 26.82 0.32 -6.29
N GLY A 39 27.15 -0.96 -6.13
CA GLY A 39 27.47 -1.83 -7.25
C GLY A 39 26.33 -2.00 -8.29
N THR A 40 25.08 -1.80 -7.89
CA THR A 40 23.91 -1.86 -8.79
C THR A 40 23.87 -0.66 -9.74
N PHE A 41 24.39 0.49 -9.32
CA PHE A 41 24.39 1.74 -10.10
C PHE A 41 25.63 1.95 -10.98
N ALA A 42 26.61 1.04 -10.93
CA ALA A 42 27.89 1.16 -11.65
C ALA A 42 27.74 1.26 -13.19
N GLY A 43 26.63 0.77 -13.76
CA GLY A 43 26.32 0.88 -15.18
C GLY A 43 25.69 2.21 -15.61
N GLY A 44 25.51 3.16 -14.71
CA GLY A 44 24.87 4.47 -14.96
C GLY A 44 23.35 4.41 -15.05
N LYS A 45 22.72 5.57 -15.29
CA LYS A 45 21.26 5.72 -15.24
C LYS A 45 20.48 4.84 -16.21
N ASP A 46 20.96 4.68 -17.42
CA ASP A 46 20.27 3.86 -18.43
C ASP A 46 20.22 2.39 -17.99
N ASN A 47 21.32 1.87 -17.46
CA ASN A 47 21.36 0.52 -16.93
C ASN A 47 20.50 0.38 -15.67
N THR A 48 20.50 1.37 -14.80
CA THR A 48 19.61 1.42 -13.62
C THR A 48 18.14 1.34 -14.03
N VAL A 49 17.73 2.12 -15.03
CA VAL A 49 16.37 2.08 -15.58
C VAL A 49 16.02 0.70 -16.15
N ALA A 50 16.94 0.10 -16.92
CA ALA A 50 16.73 -1.22 -17.50
C ALA A 50 16.56 -2.30 -16.42
N ILE A 51 17.40 -2.29 -15.39
CA ILE A 51 17.30 -3.20 -14.23
C ILE A 51 15.95 -3.02 -13.50
N VAL A 52 15.57 -1.78 -13.19
CA VAL A 52 14.30 -1.49 -12.50
C VAL A 52 13.11 -1.98 -13.29
N LYS A 53 13.07 -1.68 -14.60
CA LYS A 53 11.98 -2.14 -15.48
C LYS A 53 11.91 -3.66 -15.53
N ALA A 54 13.05 -4.32 -15.72
CA ALA A 54 13.11 -5.78 -15.77
C ALA A 54 12.48 -6.43 -14.54
N PHE A 55 12.83 -6.00 -13.35
CA PHE A 55 12.23 -6.51 -12.12
C PHE A 55 10.77 -6.10 -11.99
N CYS A 56 10.47 -4.79 -12.05
CA CYS A 56 9.15 -4.25 -11.76
C CYS A 56 8.09 -4.72 -12.75
N ASP A 57 8.42 -4.82 -14.05
CA ASP A 57 7.47 -5.30 -15.06
C ASP A 57 7.18 -6.78 -14.86
N THR A 58 8.19 -7.62 -14.56
CA THR A 58 7.99 -9.04 -14.22
C THR A 58 7.04 -9.21 -13.02
N ILE A 59 7.21 -8.42 -11.98
CA ILE A 59 6.33 -8.42 -10.79
C ILE A 59 4.91 -7.96 -11.16
N ALA A 60 4.79 -6.93 -12.02
CA ALA A 60 3.50 -6.39 -12.46
C ALA A 60 2.74 -7.38 -13.35
N ASP A 61 3.41 -8.05 -14.28
CA ASP A 61 2.84 -9.05 -15.17
C ASP A 61 2.28 -10.27 -14.41
N ALA A 62 2.87 -10.58 -13.26
CA ALA A 62 2.35 -11.60 -12.34
C ALA A 62 1.17 -11.10 -11.47
N GLY A 63 0.71 -9.84 -11.65
CA GLY A 63 -0.45 -9.28 -10.97
C GLY A 63 -0.16 -8.62 -9.61
N TYR A 64 1.09 -8.49 -9.23
CA TYR A 64 1.50 -7.75 -8.02
C TYR A 64 1.76 -6.27 -8.32
N THR A 65 1.73 -5.44 -7.30
CA THR A 65 2.11 -4.03 -7.43
C THR A 65 3.59 -3.88 -7.12
N PRO A 66 4.45 -3.47 -8.08
CA PRO A 66 5.87 -3.23 -7.81
C PRO A 66 6.07 -1.86 -7.14
N MET A 67 7.18 -1.74 -6.40
CA MET A 67 7.63 -0.52 -5.74
C MET A 67 9.16 -0.46 -5.78
N ILE A 68 9.71 0.71 -6.03
CA ILE A 68 11.15 0.96 -5.97
C ILE A 68 11.49 1.44 -4.57
N TYR A 69 12.35 0.74 -3.84
CA TYR A 69 12.95 1.22 -2.60
C TYR A 69 14.41 1.60 -2.83
N SER A 70 14.79 2.79 -2.39
CA SER A 70 16.18 3.22 -2.41
C SER A 70 16.43 4.36 -1.42
N THR A 71 17.72 4.67 -1.18
CA THR A 71 18.11 5.83 -0.40
C THR A 71 17.77 7.12 -1.13
N TYR A 72 17.55 8.19 -0.37
CA TYR A 72 17.33 9.54 -0.94
C TYR A 72 18.40 9.93 -1.95
N SER A 73 19.68 9.66 -1.62
CA SER A 73 20.82 10.02 -2.49
C SER A 73 20.75 9.31 -3.84
N HIS A 74 20.51 8.01 -3.85
CA HIS A 74 20.39 7.25 -5.09
C HIS A 74 19.18 7.71 -5.91
N LEU A 75 18.01 7.89 -5.27
CA LEU A 75 16.80 8.36 -5.97
C LEU A 75 17.00 9.69 -6.69
N VAL A 76 17.85 10.58 -6.16
CA VAL A 76 18.17 11.85 -6.79
C VAL A 76 19.22 11.71 -7.90
N ASN A 77 20.25 10.89 -7.68
CA ASN A 77 21.44 10.90 -8.52
C ASN A 77 21.49 9.80 -9.58
N ASP A 78 20.91 8.61 -9.31
CA ASP A 78 21.20 7.40 -10.08
C ASP A 78 20.01 6.88 -10.88
N PHE A 79 18.82 7.51 -10.77
CA PHE A 79 17.62 7.15 -11.52
C PHE A 79 17.29 8.19 -12.60
N ASP A 80 16.73 7.75 -13.71
CA ASP A 80 16.04 8.60 -14.69
C ASP A 80 14.53 8.46 -14.55
N TRP A 81 13.93 9.37 -13.80
CA TRP A 81 12.50 9.38 -13.51
C TRP A 81 11.61 9.71 -14.71
N THR A 82 12.18 10.21 -15.80
CA THR A 82 11.41 10.43 -17.03
C THR A 82 10.95 9.12 -17.64
N GLN A 83 11.72 8.04 -17.42
CA GLN A 83 11.49 6.70 -17.92
C GLN A 83 10.81 5.75 -16.90
N LEU A 84 10.74 6.11 -15.63
CA LEU A 84 10.21 5.29 -14.53
C LEU A 84 8.86 5.79 -14.00
N LYS A 85 8.14 6.56 -14.80
CA LYS A 85 6.81 7.06 -14.43
C LYS A 85 5.82 5.92 -14.21
N GLY A 86 5.07 6.00 -13.11
CA GLY A 86 4.02 5.03 -12.79
C GLY A 86 4.39 3.97 -11.77
N TYR A 87 5.67 3.73 -11.53
CA TYR A 87 6.08 2.88 -10.41
C TYR A 87 5.89 3.61 -9.08
N LYS A 88 5.58 2.84 -8.04
CA LYS A 88 5.56 3.34 -6.67
C LYS A 88 6.97 3.52 -6.15
N VAL A 89 7.14 4.49 -5.25
CA VAL A 89 8.45 4.83 -4.70
C VAL A 89 8.41 4.81 -3.18
N TRP A 90 9.39 4.17 -2.59
CA TRP A 90 9.65 4.15 -1.16
C TRP A 90 11.05 4.73 -0.91
N VAL A 91 11.10 5.92 -0.34
CA VAL A 91 12.37 6.62 -0.06
C VAL A 91 12.87 6.31 1.35
N ALA A 92 14.13 5.94 1.47
CA ALA A 92 14.85 5.89 2.74
C ALA A 92 15.59 7.22 2.94
N ALA A 93 15.14 7.99 3.93
CA ALA A 93 15.74 9.26 4.32
C ALA A 93 15.58 9.44 5.83
N HIS A 94 16.60 9.09 6.59
CA HIS A 94 16.57 9.12 8.04
C HIS A 94 16.69 10.55 8.56
N ARG A 95 15.54 11.18 8.77
CA ARG A 95 15.41 12.59 9.23
C ARG A 95 14.05 12.84 9.86
N ASP A 96 13.90 13.94 10.59
CA ASP A 96 12.66 14.30 11.30
C ASP A 96 11.61 14.95 10.39
N THR A 97 12.02 15.51 9.26
CA THR A 97 11.13 16.19 8.32
C THR A 97 10.99 15.42 7.02
N LYS A 98 9.77 15.43 6.45
CA LYS A 98 9.49 14.79 5.17
C LYS A 98 10.49 15.24 4.11
N PRO A 99 11.14 14.31 3.37
CA PRO A 99 12.08 14.68 2.32
C PRO A 99 11.36 15.40 1.16
N GLU A 100 12.03 16.36 0.57
CA GLU A 100 11.61 16.99 -0.68
C GLU A 100 12.30 16.26 -1.83
N LEU A 101 11.49 15.63 -2.70
CA LEU A 101 11.93 15.00 -3.94
C LEU A 101 11.16 15.65 -5.10
N GLU A 102 11.80 15.77 -6.27
CA GLU A 102 11.14 16.25 -7.50
C GLU A 102 10.08 15.27 -8.02
N ILE A 103 10.09 14.04 -7.50
CA ILE A 103 9.12 12.99 -7.82
C ILE A 103 8.20 12.72 -6.63
N PRO A 104 6.94 12.32 -6.87
CA PRO A 104 6.07 11.83 -5.82
C PRO A 104 6.62 10.50 -5.29
N PHE A 105 6.47 10.28 -3.99
CA PHE A 105 6.76 9.00 -3.35
C PHE A 105 5.58 8.53 -2.49
N ASP A 106 5.45 7.21 -2.38
CA ASP A 106 4.32 6.54 -1.73
C ASP A 106 4.63 6.15 -0.29
N MET A 107 5.91 5.92 0.03
CA MET A 107 6.36 5.59 1.38
C MET A 107 7.67 6.31 1.71
N TRP A 108 7.88 6.55 3.01
CA TRP A 108 9.11 7.15 3.53
C TRP A 108 9.56 6.42 4.79
N GLN A 109 10.74 5.79 4.73
CA GLN A 109 11.47 5.27 5.88
C GLN A 109 12.22 6.42 6.54
N TYR A 110 11.73 6.86 7.69
CA TYR A 110 12.29 8.04 8.36
C TYR A 110 13.34 7.71 9.42
N THR A 111 13.43 6.45 9.83
CA THR A 111 14.47 5.96 10.76
C THR A 111 14.66 4.45 10.62
N ALA A 112 15.90 3.99 10.86
CA ALA A 112 16.26 2.58 11.02
C ALA A 112 16.52 2.20 12.48
N THR A 113 16.27 3.12 13.42
CA THR A 113 16.52 2.91 14.85
C THR A 113 15.29 3.17 15.71
N GLY A 114 14.10 3.04 15.12
CA GLY A 114 12.84 3.21 15.81
C GLY A 114 12.61 2.12 16.87
N TYR A 115 11.80 2.44 17.86
CA TYR A 115 11.38 1.49 18.90
C TYR A 115 9.87 1.26 18.82
N ILE A 116 9.47 -0.01 18.82
CA ILE A 116 8.08 -0.45 18.97
C ILE A 116 8.03 -1.51 20.06
N ASP A 117 7.21 -1.29 21.07
CA ASP A 117 7.02 -2.26 22.16
C ASP A 117 6.55 -3.61 21.61
N GLY A 118 7.23 -4.68 22.01
CA GLY A 118 6.96 -6.03 21.51
C GLY A 118 7.57 -6.35 20.13
N ALA A 119 8.22 -5.43 19.44
CA ALA A 119 9.00 -5.74 18.25
C ALA A 119 10.31 -6.45 18.67
N ASN A 120 10.39 -7.75 18.30
CA ASN A 120 11.56 -8.58 18.66
C ASN A 120 12.62 -8.47 17.58
N THR A 121 13.46 -7.44 17.66
CA THR A 121 14.65 -7.27 16.82
C THR A 121 15.91 -7.46 17.69
N ASP A 122 17.05 -7.76 17.07
CA ASP A 122 18.31 -8.08 17.75
C ASP A 122 18.79 -6.99 18.73
N GLN A 123 18.28 -5.77 18.64
CA GLN A 123 18.60 -4.66 19.53
C GLN A 123 17.39 -3.82 19.93
N GLY A 124 16.16 -4.32 19.73
CA GLY A 124 14.93 -3.56 19.95
C GLY A 124 14.72 -2.39 18.98
N LYS A 125 15.51 -2.32 17.91
CA LYS A 125 15.43 -1.28 16.88
C LYS A 125 14.75 -1.84 15.63
N CYS A 126 13.95 -1.01 14.97
CA CYS A 126 13.30 -1.34 13.71
C CYS A 126 13.14 -0.12 12.81
N ASP A 127 12.97 -0.38 11.53
CA ASP A 127 12.67 0.64 10.53
C ASP A 127 11.25 1.13 10.71
N LEU A 128 11.07 2.45 10.81
CA LEU A 128 9.75 3.05 10.88
C LEU A 128 9.47 3.86 9.62
N ASN A 129 8.22 3.77 9.16
CA ASN A 129 7.81 4.29 7.88
C ASN A 129 6.51 5.08 7.97
N TYR A 130 6.40 6.14 7.14
CA TYR A 130 5.14 6.75 6.78
C TYR A 130 4.67 6.22 5.43
N SER A 131 3.39 5.89 5.30
CA SER A 131 2.76 5.54 4.03
C SER A 131 1.85 6.68 3.57
N TYR A 132 1.97 7.05 2.30
CA TYR A 132 1.15 8.06 1.62
C TYR A 132 0.30 7.46 0.50
N MET A 133 0.28 6.13 0.40
CA MET A 133 -0.44 5.44 -0.67
C MET A 133 -1.93 5.71 -0.63
N GLU A 134 -2.47 6.12 -1.78
CA GLU A 134 -3.91 6.24 -1.98
C GLU A 134 -4.57 4.89 -2.27
N ALA A 135 -5.86 4.78 -1.96
CA ALA A 135 -6.60 3.56 -2.26
C ALA A 135 -6.87 3.43 -3.77
N THR A 136 -6.41 2.34 -4.37
CA THR A 136 -6.79 1.94 -5.74
C THR A 136 -8.06 1.11 -5.77
N SER A 137 -8.44 0.49 -4.63
CA SER A 137 -9.65 -0.28 -4.47
C SER A 137 -10.22 -0.16 -3.05
N VAL A 138 -11.52 -0.42 -2.90
CA VAL A 138 -12.18 -0.58 -1.59
C VAL A 138 -13.26 -1.64 -1.70
N LYS A 139 -13.34 -2.54 -0.71
CA LYS A 139 -14.42 -3.54 -0.61
C LYS A 139 -14.88 -3.70 0.84
N PHE A 140 -16.15 -3.99 1.06
CA PHE A 140 -16.61 -4.49 2.35
C PHE A 140 -16.17 -5.94 2.52
N THR A 141 -15.79 -6.34 3.74
CA THR A 141 -15.43 -7.75 4.05
C THR A 141 -16.65 -8.68 3.97
N LYS A 142 -17.88 -8.12 3.97
CA LYS A 142 -19.14 -8.83 3.77
C LYS A 142 -20.02 -8.04 2.81
N ALA A 143 -20.59 -8.70 1.82
CA ALA A 143 -21.51 -8.05 0.84
C ALA A 143 -22.86 -7.67 1.47
N SER A 144 -23.26 -8.37 2.55
CA SER A 144 -24.49 -8.10 3.28
C SER A 144 -24.36 -8.36 4.77
N LEU A 145 -25.22 -7.71 5.56
CA LEU A 145 -25.29 -7.85 7.02
C LEU A 145 -26.75 -7.85 7.47
N THR A 146 -27.11 -8.81 8.33
CA THR A 146 -28.40 -8.81 9.03
C THR A 146 -28.19 -8.36 10.48
N MET A 147 -29.02 -7.42 10.95
CA MET A 147 -28.96 -6.87 12.31
C MET A 147 -30.31 -6.99 13.00
N LYS A 148 -30.28 -7.13 14.33
CA LYS A 148 -31.48 -6.96 15.17
C LYS A 148 -31.69 -5.47 15.45
N LYS A 149 -32.97 -5.04 15.56
CA LYS A 149 -33.31 -3.67 15.99
C LYS A 149 -32.61 -3.31 17.32
N LYS A 150 -32.16 -2.06 17.44
CA LYS A 150 -31.42 -1.51 18.60
C LYS A 150 -30.03 -2.09 18.82
N THR A 151 -29.45 -2.83 17.86
CA THR A 151 -28.05 -3.30 17.94
C THR A 151 -27.11 -2.42 17.13
N THR A 152 -25.82 -2.55 17.41
CA THR A 152 -24.74 -1.90 16.66
C THR A 152 -23.83 -2.96 16.01
N ALA A 153 -23.16 -2.58 14.92
CA ALA A 153 -22.16 -3.40 14.24
C ALA A 153 -21.09 -2.51 13.60
N GLN A 154 -19.95 -3.10 13.27
CA GLN A 154 -18.88 -2.41 12.55
C GLN A 154 -18.93 -2.78 11.07
N ALA A 155 -19.03 -1.79 10.21
CA ALA A 155 -18.83 -1.95 8.76
C ALA A 155 -17.33 -2.10 8.48
N LYS A 156 -16.84 -3.34 8.38
CA LYS A 156 -15.44 -3.64 8.09
C LYS A 156 -15.20 -3.55 6.59
N ILE A 157 -14.11 -2.88 6.21
CA ILE A 157 -13.65 -2.74 4.83
C ILE A 157 -12.22 -3.20 4.69
N LYS A 158 -11.82 -3.59 3.46
CA LYS A 158 -10.44 -3.75 3.03
C LYS A 158 -10.21 -2.72 1.90
N MET A 159 -9.12 -1.99 1.95
CA MET A 159 -8.65 -1.07 0.90
C MET A 159 -7.37 -1.64 0.32
N GLY A 160 -7.15 -1.45 -0.95
CA GLY A 160 -5.91 -1.82 -1.62
C GLY A 160 -5.25 -0.61 -2.31
N PRO A 161 -3.92 -0.60 -2.45
CA PRO A 161 -2.99 -1.56 -1.85
C PRO A 161 -3.06 -1.53 -0.33
N GLY A 162 -2.61 -2.62 0.32
CA GLY A 162 -2.47 -2.62 1.77
C GLY A 162 -1.59 -1.47 2.24
N GLY A 163 -1.75 -1.07 3.49
CA GLY A 163 -1.02 0.09 4.03
C GLY A 163 -1.39 1.45 3.44
N CYS A 164 -2.37 1.53 2.54
CA CYS A 164 -2.83 2.83 2.07
C CYS A 164 -3.47 3.63 3.21
N THR A 165 -3.12 4.91 3.30
CA THR A 165 -3.56 5.85 4.34
C THR A 165 -4.72 6.73 3.90
N ASP A 166 -5.39 6.36 2.80
CA ASP A 166 -6.48 7.13 2.23
C ASP A 166 -7.63 7.35 3.21
N THR A 167 -8.21 8.51 3.14
CA THR A 167 -9.40 8.84 3.92
C THR A 167 -10.60 8.01 3.48
N LYS A 168 -11.55 7.80 4.38
CA LYS A 168 -12.78 7.06 4.07
C LYS A 168 -13.99 7.70 4.71
N THR A 169 -15.10 7.70 3.98
CA THR A 169 -16.38 8.21 4.47
C THR A 169 -17.49 7.21 4.21
N PHE A 170 -18.38 7.06 5.19
CA PHE A 170 -19.53 6.15 5.10
C PHE A 170 -20.84 6.90 5.00
N LYS A 171 -21.78 6.39 4.19
CA LYS A 171 -23.14 6.92 4.02
C LYS A 171 -24.16 5.79 4.04
N SER A 172 -25.30 6.03 4.66
CA SER A 172 -26.47 5.13 4.60
C SER A 172 -27.50 5.68 3.63
N SER A 173 -28.09 4.81 2.82
CA SER A 173 -29.21 5.18 1.93
C SER A 173 -30.51 5.43 2.70
N ASN A 174 -30.62 4.91 3.94
CA ASN A 174 -31.82 5.11 4.79
C ASN A 174 -31.42 5.17 6.27
N THR A 175 -31.18 6.37 6.76
CA THR A 175 -30.77 6.64 8.15
C THR A 175 -31.86 6.39 9.19
N LYS A 176 -33.14 6.28 8.75
CA LYS A 176 -34.25 5.88 9.63
C LYS A 176 -34.22 4.38 9.95
N VAL A 177 -33.65 3.55 9.04
CA VAL A 177 -33.48 2.11 9.22
C VAL A 177 -32.14 1.79 9.86
N VAL A 178 -31.03 2.29 9.27
CA VAL A 178 -29.66 2.12 9.78
C VAL A 178 -28.92 3.44 9.66
N SER A 179 -28.45 4.00 10.77
CA SER A 179 -27.47 5.09 10.73
C SER A 179 -26.05 4.54 10.72
N VAL A 180 -25.14 5.28 10.10
CA VAL A 180 -23.71 4.96 10.08
C VAL A 180 -22.91 6.18 10.55
N ASN A 181 -21.89 5.94 11.39
CA ASN A 181 -20.92 6.97 11.69
C ASN A 181 -20.05 7.23 10.46
N LYS A 182 -20.02 8.48 10.00
CA LYS A 182 -19.37 8.89 8.74
C LYS A 182 -17.87 8.56 8.70
N LYS A 183 -17.17 8.64 9.85
CA LYS A 183 -15.71 8.42 9.93
C LYS A 183 -15.36 6.97 10.28
N THR A 184 -16.06 6.40 11.28
CA THR A 184 -15.68 5.09 11.83
C THR A 184 -16.38 3.91 11.16
N GLY A 185 -17.51 4.13 10.45
CA GLY A 185 -18.31 3.06 9.89
C GLY A 185 -19.13 2.26 10.92
N LYS A 186 -19.26 2.73 12.17
CA LYS A 186 -20.13 2.11 13.18
C LYS A 186 -21.59 2.25 12.77
N LEU A 187 -22.29 1.13 12.63
CA LEU A 187 -23.70 1.03 12.27
C LEU A 187 -24.58 0.98 13.51
N THR A 188 -25.76 1.58 13.43
CA THR A 188 -26.81 1.47 14.46
C THR A 188 -28.13 1.13 13.79
N ALA A 189 -28.70 -0.02 14.11
CA ALA A 189 -29.99 -0.50 13.59
C ALA A 189 -31.14 0.16 14.38
N LYS A 190 -31.96 0.99 13.72
CA LYS A 190 -33.02 1.79 14.36
C LYS A 190 -34.42 1.20 14.14
N LYS A 191 -34.74 0.79 12.92
CA LYS A 191 -36.07 0.31 12.55
C LYS A 191 -35.96 -0.86 11.59
N LYS A 192 -36.91 -1.82 11.64
CA LYS A 192 -37.05 -2.90 10.66
C LYS A 192 -37.08 -2.35 9.24
N GLY A 193 -36.30 -2.97 8.32
CA GLY A 193 -36.22 -2.55 6.92
C GLY A 193 -34.87 -2.85 6.31
N LYS A 194 -34.61 -2.22 5.15
CA LYS A 194 -33.37 -2.41 4.36
C LYS A 194 -32.68 -1.05 4.16
N ALA A 195 -31.37 -1.05 4.19
CA ALA A 195 -30.53 0.09 3.83
C ALA A 195 -29.26 -0.39 3.10
N THR A 196 -28.70 0.46 2.25
CA THR A 196 -27.40 0.25 1.63
C THR A 196 -26.39 1.16 2.31
N ILE A 197 -25.28 0.60 2.79
CA ILE A 197 -24.15 1.37 3.29
C ILE A 197 -23.15 1.50 2.15
N THR A 198 -22.76 2.73 1.85
CA THR A 198 -21.73 3.05 0.85
C THR A 198 -20.53 3.59 1.59
N VAL A 199 -19.32 3.10 1.24
CA VAL A 199 -18.05 3.72 1.59
C VAL A 199 -17.49 4.40 0.34
N LYS A 200 -16.88 5.58 0.54
CA LYS A 200 -16.10 6.30 -0.48
C LYS A 200 -14.74 6.67 0.12
N THR A 201 -13.65 6.39 -0.62
CA THR A 201 -12.29 6.81 -0.25
C THR A 201 -12.01 8.24 -0.71
N GLY A 202 -10.95 8.86 -0.21
CA GLY A 202 -10.47 10.17 -0.67
C GLY A 202 -10.11 10.16 -2.15
N SER A 203 -9.44 9.10 -2.62
CA SER A 203 -9.11 8.83 -4.04
C SER A 203 -10.33 8.50 -4.92
N GLY A 204 -11.56 8.52 -4.35
CA GLY A 204 -12.82 8.38 -5.09
C GLY A 204 -13.33 6.96 -5.29
N LYS A 205 -12.64 5.92 -4.80
CA LYS A 205 -13.11 4.52 -4.89
C LYS A 205 -14.34 4.31 -4.01
N THR A 206 -15.27 3.48 -4.45
CA THR A 206 -16.54 3.24 -3.73
C THR A 206 -16.88 1.76 -3.64
N ALA A 207 -17.53 1.38 -2.53
CA ALA A 207 -18.14 0.05 -2.38
C ALA A 207 -19.48 0.16 -1.65
N LYS A 208 -20.32 -0.88 -1.80
CA LYS A 208 -21.66 -0.93 -1.21
C LYS A 208 -21.87 -2.25 -0.47
N MET A 209 -22.56 -2.18 0.68
CA MET A 209 -23.00 -3.32 1.48
C MET A 209 -24.50 -3.21 1.77
N LYS A 210 -25.25 -4.30 1.58
CA LYS A 210 -26.67 -4.37 1.94
C LYS A 210 -26.82 -4.66 3.43
N VAL A 211 -27.69 -3.91 4.12
CA VAL A 211 -28.02 -4.16 5.54
C VAL A 211 -29.52 -4.39 5.68
N VAL A 212 -29.89 -5.46 6.35
CA VAL A 212 -31.28 -5.82 6.66
C VAL A 212 -31.46 -5.80 8.17
N VAL A 213 -32.45 -5.03 8.65
CA VAL A 213 -32.84 -5.01 10.06
C VAL A 213 -34.14 -5.82 10.24
N LYS A 214 -34.09 -6.82 11.08
CA LYS A 214 -35.22 -7.69 11.47
C LYS A 214 -35.82 -7.26 12.80
#